data_103c0351e5929affaa1f5773c24600ac
#
_entry.id   103c0351e5929affaa1f5773c24600ac
#
_cell.length_a   1.000
_cell.length_b   1.000
_cell.length_c   1.000
_cell.angle_alpha   90.00
_cell.angle_beta   90.00
_cell.angle_gamma   90.00
#
_symmetry.space_group_name_H-M   'P 1'
#
loop_
_entity.id
_entity.type
_entity.pdbx_description
1 polymer ?
#
loop_
_entity_poly.entity_id
_entity_poly.type
_entity_poly.pdbx_seq_one_letter_code
_entity_poly.pdbx_strand_id
1 'polypeptide(L)'
;LRQQPRISQINYNGVKKNEREELQQRLNLNPGNQITQNIVQRAKEIISSYFKQKGFGNVDVDITQSPDLSKENEMIVDINIDKNEKVKVHKIYINGNDVLSDNKIQRTMKKTNEKSKLLNLFRQKKFVEKDYETDLGLIIQKYNELGYRDAKILSDSVTAYKDNLVDVHIDIEEGQKY
;
A
#
# COMPACT_ATOMS: atom_id res chain seq x y z
N LEU A 1 17.73 -31.39 -24.09
CA LEU A 1 16.75 -30.55 -23.37
C LEU A 1 17.28 -30.32 -21.95
N ARG A 2 17.74 -29.10 -21.62
CA ARG A 2 18.10 -28.75 -20.24
C ARG A 2 16.81 -28.74 -19.41
N GLN A 3 16.70 -29.64 -18.46
CA GLN A 3 15.62 -29.59 -17.49
C GLN A 3 15.71 -28.28 -16.70
N GLN A 4 14.60 -27.58 -16.57
CA GLN A 4 14.52 -26.38 -15.71
C GLN A 4 14.72 -26.82 -14.25
N PRO A 5 15.59 -26.13 -13.49
CA PRO A 5 15.83 -26.49 -12.11
C PRO A 5 14.57 -26.35 -11.27
N ARG A 6 14.46 -27.20 -10.24
CA ARG A 6 13.35 -27.19 -9.29
C ARG A 6 13.76 -26.54 -7.99
N ILE A 7 12.81 -25.99 -7.28
CA ILE A 7 13.03 -25.38 -5.95
C ILE A 7 13.21 -26.52 -4.93
N SER A 8 14.31 -26.50 -4.20
CA SER A 8 14.52 -27.37 -3.02
C SER A 8 14.03 -26.73 -1.74
N GLN A 9 14.31 -25.42 -1.59
CA GLN A 9 14.00 -24.63 -0.40
C GLN A 9 13.73 -23.18 -0.78
N ILE A 10 12.87 -22.53 0.01
CA ILE A 10 12.57 -21.08 -0.12
C ILE A 10 12.80 -20.43 1.22
N ASN A 11 13.66 -19.41 1.24
CA ASN A 11 13.92 -18.59 2.40
C ASN A 11 13.30 -17.21 2.22
N TYR A 12 12.66 -16.68 3.27
CA TYR A 12 12.07 -15.34 3.28
C TYR A 12 12.80 -14.50 4.33
N ASN A 13 13.50 -13.47 3.87
CA ASN A 13 14.27 -12.56 4.70
C ASN A 13 13.62 -11.17 4.76
N GLY A 14 13.77 -10.46 5.89
CA GLY A 14 13.21 -9.11 6.06
C GLY A 14 11.72 -9.04 6.41
N VAL A 15 11.09 -10.18 6.68
CA VAL A 15 9.65 -10.27 6.99
C VAL A 15 9.37 -10.94 8.34
N LYS A 16 8.23 -10.59 8.95
CA LYS A 16 7.74 -11.24 10.15
C LYS A 16 7.13 -12.60 9.82
N LYS A 17 6.97 -13.46 10.83
CA LYS A 17 6.39 -14.80 10.66
C LYS A 17 5.02 -14.80 9.97
N ASN A 18 4.10 -13.95 10.44
CA ASN A 18 2.77 -13.83 9.85
C ASN A 18 2.79 -13.30 8.40
N GLU A 19 3.70 -12.35 8.10
CA GLU A 19 3.88 -11.84 6.73
C GLU A 19 4.41 -12.94 5.80
N ARG A 20 5.35 -13.75 6.29
CA ARG A 20 5.86 -14.91 5.54
C ARG A 20 4.76 -15.90 5.22
N GLU A 21 3.93 -16.25 6.19
CA GLU A 21 2.82 -17.18 6.00
C GLU A 21 1.81 -16.66 4.95
N GLU A 22 1.46 -15.38 5.00
CA GLU A 22 0.60 -14.74 4.01
C GLU A 22 1.25 -14.72 2.60
N LEU A 23 2.55 -14.42 2.51
CA LEU A 23 3.28 -14.41 1.25
C LEU A 23 3.41 -15.81 0.65
N GLN A 24 3.66 -16.83 1.45
CA GLN A 24 3.69 -18.23 0.99
C GLN A 24 2.37 -18.62 0.31
N GLN A 25 1.24 -18.26 0.90
CA GLN A 25 -0.08 -18.53 0.32
C GLN A 25 -0.30 -17.78 -1.00
N ARG A 26 0.10 -16.50 -1.07
CA ARG A 26 -0.09 -15.65 -2.25
C ARG A 26 0.82 -16.03 -3.42
N LEU A 27 2.06 -16.35 -3.14
CA LEU A 27 3.05 -16.71 -4.15
C LEU A 27 2.81 -18.09 -4.72
N ASN A 28 2.25 -18.99 -3.93
CA ASN A 28 2.05 -20.41 -4.27
C ASN A 28 3.34 -21.06 -4.82
N LEU A 29 4.49 -20.66 -4.28
CA LEU A 29 5.79 -21.25 -4.57
C LEU A 29 6.09 -22.31 -3.52
N ASN A 30 6.38 -23.51 -3.98
CA ASN A 30 6.64 -24.66 -3.11
C ASN A 30 7.88 -25.44 -3.59
N PRO A 31 8.56 -26.18 -2.70
CA PRO A 31 9.55 -27.15 -3.11
C PRO A 31 9.01 -28.09 -4.20
N GLY A 32 9.83 -28.38 -5.19
CA GLY A 32 9.46 -29.16 -6.38
C GLY A 32 8.91 -28.33 -7.54
N ASN A 33 8.46 -27.08 -7.32
CA ASN A 33 8.06 -26.20 -8.43
C ASN A 33 9.30 -25.83 -9.28
N GLN A 34 9.08 -25.56 -10.55
CA GLN A 34 10.08 -24.96 -11.41
C GLN A 34 10.21 -23.47 -11.11
N ILE A 35 11.41 -22.92 -11.25
CA ILE A 35 11.68 -21.49 -11.11
C ILE A 35 12.10 -20.93 -12.48
N THR A 36 11.34 -19.97 -12.97
CA THR A 36 11.60 -19.26 -14.23
C THR A 36 11.64 -17.76 -14.00
N GLN A 37 12.21 -17.00 -14.93
CA GLN A 37 12.26 -15.53 -14.83
C GLN A 37 10.87 -14.91 -14.71
N ASN A 38 9.86 -15.45 -15.40
CA ASN A 38 8.48 -14.98 -15.30
C ASN A 38 7.91 -15.21 -13.89
N ILE A 39 8.22 -16.35 -13.28
CA ILE A 39 7.79 -16.65 -11.90
C ILE A 39 8.46 -15.69 -10.92
N VAL A 40 9.77 -15.42 -11.10
CA VAL A 40 10.51 -14.45 -10.28
C VAL A 40 9.91 -13.05 -10.39
N GLN A 41 9.65 -12.57 -11.62
CA GLN A 41 9.05 -11.25 -11.84
C GLN A 41 7.67 -11.14 -11.20
N ARG A 42 6.80 -12.12 -11.43
CA ARG A 42 5.48 -12.18 -10.81
C ARG A 42 5.54 -12.22 -9.28
N ALA A 43 6.49 -12.95 -8.71
CA ALA A 43 6.70 -12.98 -7.26
C ALA A 43 7.08 -11.61 -6.71
N LYS A 44 7.98 -10.87 -7.38
CA LYS A 44 8.35 -9.49 -7.02
C LYS A 44 7.13 -8.56 -7.03
N GLU A 45 6.28 -8.65 -8.04
CA GLU A 45 5.07 -7.83 -8.16
C GLU A 45 4.06 -8.14 -7.05
N ILE A 46 3.82 -9.42 -6.74
CA ILE A 46 2.92 -9.84 -5.66
C ILE A 46 3.42 -9.34 -4.31
N ILE A 47 4.72 -9.47 -4.02
CA ILE A 47 5.33 -9.03 -2.76
C ILE A 47 5.23 -7.50 -2.64
N SER A 48 5.60 -6.77 -3.70
CA SER A 48 5.53 -5.31 -3.71
C SER A 48 4.09 -4.82 -3.50
N SER A 49 3.12 -5.40 -4.19
CA SER A 49 1.70 -5.09 -4.04
C SER A 49 1.19 -5.37 -2.61
N TYR A 50 1.57 -6.51 -2.04
CA TYR A 50 1.21 -6.87 -0.67
C TYR A 50 1.67 -5.84 0.36
N PHE A 51 2.91 -5.37 0.27
CA PHE A 51 3.42 -4.36 1.20
C PHE A 51 2.90 -2.95 0.92
N LYS A 52 2.64 -2.59 -0.36
CA LYS A 52 1.94 -1.33 -0.70
C LYS A 52 0.57 -1.26 -0.04
N GLN A 53 -0.21 -2.34 -0.05
CA GLN A 53 -1.49 -2.43 0.67
C GLN A 53 -1.35 -2.27 2.18
N LYS A 54 -0.17 -2.52 2.74
CA LYS A 54 0.16 -2.29 4.16
C LYS A 54 0.74 -0.89 4.44
N GLY A 55 0.85 -0.04 3.40
CA GLY A 55 1.28 1.36 3.50
C GLY A 55 2.78 1.58 3.32
N PHE A 56 3.53 0.61 2.79
CA PHE A 56 4.93 0.79 2.42
C PHE A 56 5.02 1.33 0.98
N GLY A 57 5.68 2.47 0.78
CA GLY A 57 5.75 3.11 -0.54
C GLY A 57 6.72 2.45 -1.50
N ASN A 58 7.93 2.26 -1.02
CA ASN A 58 9.02 1.64 -1.77
C ASN A 58 9.40 0.34 -1.08
N VAL A 59 9.25 -0.76 -1.80
CA VAL A 59 9.62 -2.10 -1.30
C VAL A 59 10.62 -2.68 -2.28
N ASP A 60 11.83 -2.90 -1.81
CA ASP A 60 12.87 -3.54 -2.58
C ASP A 60 12.77 -5.05 -2.39
N VAL A 61 12.63 -5.77 -3.49
CA VAL A 61 12.53 -7.23 -3.50
C VAL A 61 13.62 -7.80 -4.39
N ASP A 62 14.56 -8.50 -3.76
CA ASP A 62 15.58 -9.24 -4.47
C ASP A 62 15.36 -10.74 -4.31
N ILE A 63 15.33 -11.46 -5.42
CA ILE A 63 15.13 -12.92 -5.45
C ILE A 63 16.35 -13.53 -6.12
N THR A 64 17.14 -14.22 -5.32
CA THR A 64 18.35 -14.92 -5.78
C THR A 64 18.14 -16.42 -5.79
N GLN A 65 18.86 -17.09 -6.66
CA GLN A 65 18.83 -18.53 -6.82
C GLN A 65 20.25 -19.07 -6.72
N SER A 66 20.44 -20.10 -5.90
CA SER A 66 21.72 -20.79 -5.75
C SER A 66 21.52 -22.31 -5.86
N PRO A 67 22.49 -23.06 -6.44
CA PRO A 67 22.41 -24.50 -6.48
C PRO A 67 22.33 -25.12 -5.08
N ASP A 68 21.43 -26.08 -4.90
CA ASP A 68 21.41 -26.90 -3.70
C ASP A 68 22.46 -28.02 -3.86
N LEU A 69 23.58 -27.86 -3.18
CA LEU A 69 24.70 -28.81 -3.28
C LEU A 69 24.37 -30.21 -2.72
N SER A 70 23.25 -30.34 -2.00
CA SER A 70 22.78 -31.63 -1.46
C SER A 70 21.85 -32.39 -2.39
N LYS A 71 21.36 -31.71 -3.47
CA LYS A 71 20.36 -32.25 -4.38
C LYS A 71 20.67 -31.91 -5.83
N GLU A 72 20.67 -32.90 -6.67
CA GLU A 72 20.96 -32.72 -8.10
C GLU A 72 19.83 -32.00 -8.81
N ASN A 73 20.17 -30.99 -9.63
CA ASN A 73 19.25 -30.18 -10.42
C ASN A 73 18.16 -29.43 -9.59
N GLU A 74 18.48 -29.12 -8.31
CA GLU A 74 17.62 -28.32 -7.44
C GLU A 74 18.29 -27.00 -7.04
N MET A 75 17.48 -26.00 -6.71
CA MET A 75 17.91 -24.64 -6.38
C MET A 75 17.28 -24.19 -5.06
N ILE A 76 18.07 -23.51 -4.24
CA ILE A 76 17.60 -22.74 -3.10
C ILE A 76 17.20 -21.35 -3.61
N VAL A 77 16.03 -20.89 -3.23
CA VAL A 77 15.53 -19.56 -3.57
C VAL A 77 15.50 -18.69 -2.32
N ASP A 78 16.27 -17.60 -2.33
CA ASP A 78 16.29 -16.61 -1.26
C ASP A 78 15.51 -15.38 -1.71
N ILE A 79 14.44 -15.05 -0.99
CA ILE A 79 13.61 -13.87 -1.19
C ILE A 79 13.98 -12.86 -0.11
N ASN A 80 14.72 -11.84 -0.50
CA ASN A 80 15.17 -10.75 0.36
C ASN A 80 14.25 -9.54 0.16
N ILE A 81 13.62 -9.06 1.24
CA ILE A 81 12.62 -8.00 1.19
C ILE A 81 13.05 -6.87 2.13
N ASP A 82 13.32 -5.71 1.56
CA ASP A 82 13.44 -4.47 2.31
C ASP A 82 12.17 -3.64 2.12
N LYS A 83 11.42 -3.50 3.20
CA LYS A 83 10.14 -2.78 3.20
C LYS A 83 10.31 -1.28 3.22
N ASN A 84 11.51 -0.77 3.53
CA ASN A 84 11.75 0.64 3.77
C ASN A 84 10.74 1.25 4.77
N GLU A 85 10.45 2.54 4.68
CA GLU A 85 9.52 3.23 5.56
C GLU A 85 8.10 3.27 4.99
N LYS A 86 7.12 3.40 5.89
CA LYS A 86 5.73 3.63 5.51
C LYS A 86 5.53 5.04 5.00
N VAL A 87 4.73 5.18 3.95
CA VAL A 87 4.26 6.47 3.45
C VAL A 87 3.32 7.11 4.46
N LYS A 88 3.43 8.42 4.65
CA LYS A 88 2.62 9.21 5.57
C LYS A 88 2.12 10.47 4.88
N VAL A 89 0.99 10.99 5.33
CA VAL A 89 0.44 12.24 4.80
C VAL A 89 1.17 13.43 5.42
N HIS A 90 1.74 14.30 4.59
CA HIS A 90 2.30 15.58 5.00
C HIS A 90 1.18 16.60 5.16
N LYS A 91 0.37 16.82 4.13
CA LYS A 91 -0.73 17.78 4.14
C LYS A 91 -1.89 17.34 3.25
N ILE A 92 -3.10 17.75 3.63
CA ILE A 92 -4.33 17.59 2.85
C ILE A 92 -4.82 18.98 2.45
N TYR A 93 -4.91 19.21 1.14
CA TYR A 93 -5.48 20.42 0.55
C TYR A 93 -6.88 20.11 0.06
N ILE A 94 -7.84 20.92 0.48
CA ILE A 94 -9.25 20.75 0.13
C ILE A 94 -9.73 22.03 -0.53
N ASN A 95 -10.41 21.93 -1.65
CA ASN A 95 -10.96 23.04 -2.39
C ASN A 95 -12.46 22.79 -2.68
N GLY A 96 -13.23 23.87 -2.86
CA GLY A 96 -14.66 23.81 -3.20
C GLY A 96 -15.57 23.44 -2.03
N ASN A 97 -15.07 23.55 -0.79
CA ASN A 97 -15.75 23.17 0.44
C ASN A 97 -16.25 24.39 1.25
N ASP A 98 -17.13 25.17 0.66
CA ASP A 98 -17.67 26.42 1.28
C ASP A 98 -18.52 26.15 2.53
N VAL A 99 -19.26 25.03 2.55
CA VAL A 99 -20.17 24.64 3.65
C VAL A 99 -19.44 23.99 4.82
N LEU A 100 -18.45 23.16 4.53
CA LEU A 100 -17.67 22.46 5.53
C LEU A 100 -16.24 22.98 5.55
N SER A 101 -15.75 23.43 6.70
CA SER A 101 -14.33 23.79 6.83
C SER A 101 -13.44 22.57 6.66
N ASP A 102 -12.18 22.78 6.21
CA ASP A 102 -11.14 21.74 6.07
C ASP A 102 -11.03 20.87 7.31
N ASN A 103 -11.03 21.48 8.49
CA ASN A 103 -10.95 20.76 9.77
C ASN A 103 -12.14 19.80 9.99
N LYS A 104 -13.34 20.15 9.53
CA LYS A 104 -14.51 19.27 9.63
C LYS A 104 -14.40 18.12 8.65
N ILE A 105 -13.95 18.37 7.42
CA ILE A 105 -13.73 17.34 6.42
C ILE A 105 -12.62 16.38 6.87
N GLN A 106 -11.47 16.92 7.31
CA GLN A 106 -10.35 16.09 7.80
C GLN A 106 -10.75 15.22 9.01
N ARG A 107 -11.64 15.71 9.90
CA ARG A 107 -12.18 14.90 11.01
C ARG A 107 -13.10 13.78 10.54
N THR A 108 -13.72 13.93 9.39
CA THR A 108 -14.56 12.89 8.78
C THR A 108 -13.70 11.77 8.21
N MET A 109 -12.50 12.10 7.72
CA MET A 109 -11.50 11.15 7.25
C MET A 109 -10.91 10.38 8.44
N LYS A 110 -11.32 9.11 8.60
CA LYS A 110 -10.95 8.30 9.79
C LYS A 110 -9.60 7.61 9.66
N LYS A 111 -9.15 7.38 8.43
CA LYS A 111 -7.96 6.58 8.11
C LYS A 111 -6.79 7.41 7.60
N THR A 112 -7.07 8.47 6.84
CA THR A 112 -6.09 9.36 6.23
C THR A 112 -6.04 10.66 7.01
N ASN A 113 -4.91 10.97 7.65
CA ASN A 113 -4.77 12.18 8.46
C ASN A 113 -3.39 12.79 8.31
N GLU A 114 -3.36 14.12 8.32
CA GLU A 114 -2.12 14.89 8.37
C GLU A 114 -1.33 14.65 9.66
N LYS A 115 -0.04 14.99 9.62
CA LYS A 115 0.81 15.11 10.80
C LYS A 115 0.33 16.28 11.66
N SER A 116 -0.44 16.01 12.71
CA SER A 116 -0.85 17.05 13.66
C SER A 116 0.34 17.57 14.48
N LYS A 117 0.50 18.89 14.53
CA LYS A 117 1.62 19.57 15.21
C LYS A 117 1.58 19.51 16.75
N LEU A 118 0.43 19.26 17.40
CA LEU A 118 0.31 19.40 18.85
C LEU A 118 -0.23 18.21 19.63
N LEU A 119 -1.10 17.37 19.08
CA LEU A 119 -1.81 16.33 19.85
C LEU A 119 -1.61 14.90 19.35
N ASN A 120 -0.98 14.70 18.21
CA ASN A 120 -0.85 13.38 17.57
C ASN A 120 0.60 12.95 17.28
N LEU A 121 1.55 13.31 18.14
CA LEU A 121 2.93 12.83 18.07
C LEU A 121 3.03 11.30 18.01
N PHE A 122 1.99 10.59 18.52
CA PHE A 122 1.94 9.12 18.57
C PHE A 122 1.01 8.47 17.52
N ARG A 123 0.33 9.25 16.67
CA ARG A 123 -0.63 8.73 15.68
C ARG A 123 -0.36 9.20 14.26
N GLN A 124 0.89 9.18 13.85
CA GLN A 124 1.21 9.37 12.45
C GLN A 124 0.67 8.17 11.66
N LYS A 125 -0.48 8.36 11.02
CA LYS A 125 -1.10 7.30 10.23
C LYS A 125 -0.35 7.14 8.92
N LYS A 126 -0.14 5.89 8.53
CA LYS A 126 0.35 5.53 7.20
C LYS A 126 -0.70 5.91 6.15
N PHE A 127 -0.25 6.30 4.98
CA PHE A 127 -1.12 6.41 3.81
C PHE A 127 -1.35 5.02 3.22
N VAL A 128 -2.60 4.66 3.03
CA VAL A 128 -3.03 3.44 2.33
C VAL A 128 -4.13 3.83 1.36
N GLU A 129 -3.93 3.58 0.08
CA GLU A 129 -4.85 4.00 -0.99
C GLU A 129 -6.29 3.56 -0.74
N LYS A 130 -6.50 2.28 -0.41
CA LYS A 130 -7.84 1.75 -0.08
C LYS A 130 -8.51 2.44 1.13
N ASP A 131 -7.72 2.81 2.13
CA ASP A 131 -8.21 3.55 3.30
C ASP A 131 -8.59 4.98 2.91
N TYR A 132 -7.82 5.60 2.02
CA TYR A 132 -8.08 6.92 1.46
C TYR A 132 -9.37 6.95 0.62
N GLU A 133 -9.55 5.99 -0.30
CA GLU A 133 -10.80 5.84 -1.06
C GLU A 133 -12.03 5.73 -0.14
N THR A 134 -11.89 4.97 0.97
CA THR A 134 -12.94 4.87 1.98
C THR A 134 -13.24 6.22 2.62
N ASP A 135 -12.21 7.00 2.94
CA ASP A 135 -12.35 8.33 3.53
C ASP A 135 -13.00 9.33 2.57
N LEU A 136 -12.72 9.28 1.26
CA LEU A 136 -13.44 10.08 0.26
C LEU A 136 -14.94 9.78 0.27
N GLY A 137 -15.31 8.51 0.37
CA GLY A 137 -16.71 8.10 0.54
C GLY A 137 -17.37 8.68 1.79
N LEU A 138 -16.64 8.73 2.92
CA LEU A 138 -17.14 9.32 4.16
C LEU A 138 -17.36 10.84 4.05
N ILE A 139 -16.54 11.55 3.27
CA ILE A 139 -16.73 12.98 2.99
C ILE A 139 -18.08 13.19 2.28
N ILE A 140 -18.35 12.45 1.22
CA ILE A 140 -19.62 12.56 0.47
C ILE A 140 -20.80 12.18 1.36
N GLN A 141 -20.68 11.10 2.15
CA GLN A 141 -21.73 10.76 3.11
C GLN A 141 -22.02 11.91 4.06
N LYS A 142 -20.99 12.63 4.53
CA LYS A 142 -21.15 13.76 5.44
C LYS A 142 -21.91 14.93 4.80
N TYR A 143 -21.67 15.22 3.52
CA TYR A 143 -22.44 16.21 2.77
C TYR A 143 -23.90 15.79 2.60
N ASN A 144 -24.14 14.52 2.27
CA ASN A 144 -25.50 13.97 2.14
C ASN A 144 -26.30 14.08 3.44
N GLU A 145 -25.68 13.82 4.60
CA GLU A 145 -26.28 14.00 5.93
C GLU A 145 -26.73 15.45 6.20
N LEU A 146 -26.07 16.42 5.58
CA LEU A 146 -26.36 17.84 5.70
C LEU A 146 -27.40 18.34 4.67
N GLY A 147 -27.88 17.46 3.77
CA GLY A 147 -28.84 17.73 2.73
C GLY A 147 -28.22 18.06 1.37
N TYR A 148 -26.89 18.00 1.21
CA TYR A 148 -26.20 18.23 -0.06
C TYR A 148 -26.08 16.91 -0.83
N ARG A 149 -27.17 16.48 -1.48
CA ARG A 149 -27.27 15.15 -2.10
C ARG A 149 -26.48 15.01 -3.40
N ASP A 150 -26.19 16.12 -4.06
CA ASP A 150 -25.42 16.17 -5.31
C ASP A 150 -23.92 16.38 -5.09
N ALA A 151 -23.48 16.36 -3.82
CA ALA A 151 -22.08 16.52 -3.48
C ALA A 151 -21.23 15.37 -4.08
N LYS A 152 -20.10 15.74 -4.68
CA LYS A 152 -19.18 14.78 -5.30
C LYS A 152 -17.74 15.25 -5.21
N ILE A 153 -16.81 14.31 -5.28
CA ILE A 153 -15.39 14.59 -5.51
C ILE A 153 -15.21 14.82 -7.02
N LEU A 154 -14.76 16.02 -7.40
CA LEU A 154 -14.48 16.36 -8.79
C LEU A 154 -13.15 15.75 -9.25
N SER A 155 -12.17 15.89 -8.41
CA SER A 155 -10.84 15.31 -8.63
C SER A 155 -10.15 15.07 -7.30
N ASP A 156 -9.23 14.11 -7.29
CA ASP A 156 -8.30 13.91 -6.20
C ASP A 156 -6.94 13.49 -6.74
N SER A 157 -5.89 13.81 -6.00
CA SER A 157 -4.54 13.38 -6.34
C SER A 157 -3.67 13.24 -5.10
N VAL A 158 -2.71 12.33 -5.18
CA VAL A 158 -1.69 12.10 -4.16
C VAL A 158 -0.34 12.30 -4.81
N THR A 159 0.40 13.30 -4.34
CA THR A 159 1.70 13.69 -4.90
C THR A 159 2.82 13.49 -3.88
N ALA A 160 3.98 13.06 -4.34
CA ALA A 160 5.15 12.96 -3.48
C ALA A 160 5.58 14.35 -3.02
N TYR A 161 5.75 14.55 -1.71
CA TYR A 161 6.28 15.78 -1.13
C TYR A 161 7.77 15.65 -0.85
N LYS A 162 8.17 14.69 -0.04
CA LYS A 162 9.55 14.44 0.34
C LYS A 162 9.68 13.03 0.92
N ASP A 163 10.71 12.29 0.51
CA ASP A 163 10.99 10.93 0.99
C ASP A 163 9.71 10.05 1.03
N ASN A 164 9.26 9.69 2.23
CA ASN A 164 8.05 8.88 2.45
C ASN A 164 6.83 9.74 2.85
N LEU A 165 6.78 11.00 2.40
CA LEU A 165 5.68 11.92 2.65
C LEU A 165 4.93 12.24 1.35
N VAL A 166 3.60 12.30 1.45
CA VAL A 166 2.74 12.67 0.34
C VAL A 166 1.84 13.84 0.71
N ASP A 167 1.55 14.68 -0.27
CA ASP A 167 0.48 15.66 -0.21
C ASP A 167 -0.76 15.10 -0.92
N VAL A 168 -1.91 15.34 -0.32
CA VAL A 168 -3.21 14.93 -0.84
C VAL A 168 -3.99 16.16 -1.25
N HIS A 169 -4.54 16.16 -2.45
CA HIS A 169 -5.39 17.24 -2.98
C HIS A 169 -6.77 16.67 -3.27
N ILE A 170 -7.82 17.37 -2.81
CA ILE A 170 -9.21 16.96 -2.97
C ILE A 170 -10.01 18.17 -3.43
N ASP A 171 -10.64 18.09 -4.59
CA ASP A 171 -11.56 19.10 -5.12
C ASP A 171 -12.99 18.59 -4.99
N ILE A 172 -13.85 19.38 -4.33
CA ILE A 172 -15.22 19.02 -4.01
C ILE A 172 -16.17 19.94 -4.77
N GLU A 173 -17.26 19.38 -5.28
CA GLU A 173 -18.44 20.11 -5.71
C GLU A 173 -19.58 19.78 -4.74
N GLU A 174 -20.03 20.78 -3.96
CA GLU A 174 -21.01 20.54 -2.90
C GLU A 174 -22.44 20.38 -3.42
N GLY A 175 -22.74 20.98 -4.58
CA GLY A 175 -24.08 20.98 -5.16
C GLY A 175 -25.07 21.86 -4.38
N GLN A 176 -26.36 21.61 -4.57
CA GLN A 176 -27.44 22.36 -3.89
C GLN A 176 -27.92 21.62 -2.63
N LYS A 177 -28.37 22.37 -1.67
CA LYS A 177 -29.01 21.84 -0.47
C LYS A 177 -30.49 21.57 -0.73
N TYR A 178 -30.97 20.40 -0.38
CA TYR A 178 -32.37 19.96 -0.46
C TYR A 178 -33.00 19.91 0.93
#